data_b0f0db1dd95933f22aea41950db4c248
#
_entry.id   b0f0db1dd95933f22aea41950db4c248
#
_cell.length_a   1.000
_cell.length_b   1.000
_cell.length_c   1.000
_cell.angle_alpha   90.00
_cell.angle_beta   90.00
_cell.angle_gamma   90.00
#
_symmetry.space_group_name_H-M   'P 1'
#
loop_
_entity.id
_entity.type
_entity.pdbx_description
1 polymer ?
#
loop_
_entity_poly.entity_id
_entity_poly.type
_entity_poly.pdbx_seq_one_letter_code
_entity_poly.pdbx_strand_id
1 'polypeptide(L)'
;MRILILSDTHISETTSIITGNGEKYTLNLEQAIKSFNYYNNVAINKHCEMMIFAGDVFNKSNISDIEITATRDIIWNELPKYFLVGNHESSVNNLKYNTVKILENKNSEIISTQGESLMIGSTQIHFLPYILHSDKKPLETYLIKDEDAKKHIIISHNDIAGIQYGGFISKDGFTLDEIDKNCDLFLNGHLHNGGWLSKKALNLGSYSCFNFTNDAFNYNYGGWILDTDTLELEFIENPFAWQFYKIEVKSIEELNKVLTKIKNNAVLSVKCSDVINKDVKDILSKDYRILTYRVISVHDASGATKDDIKELQSVNHIEEFMQCCVENIDDPNNVLESELLEVCK
;
A
#
# COMPACT_ATOMS: atom_id res chain seq x y z
N MET A 1 -26.54 0.15 -9.00
CA MET A 1 -25.37 -0.31 -9.80
C MET A 1 -24.29 -0.83 -8.87
N ARG A 2 -23.63 -1.95 -9.23
CA ARG A 2 -22.54 -2.51 -8.42
C ARG A 2 -21.17 -2.23 -9.06
N ILE A 3 -20.22 -1.77 -8.27
CA ILE A 3 -18.88 -1.36 -8.72
C ILE A 3 -17.83 -2.08 -7.88
N LEU A 4 -16.86 -2.74 -8.51
CA LEU A 4 -15.68 -3.25 -7.81
C LEU A 4 -14.62 -2.15 -7.72
N ILE A 5 -14.13 -1.89 -6.51
CA ILE A 5 -13.13 -0.84 -6.24
C ILE A 5 -11.88 -1.50 -5.65
N LEU A 6 -10.74 -1.25 -6.27
CA LEU A 6 -9.42 -1.63 -5.79
C LEU A 6 -8.57 -0.37 -5.56
N SER A 7 -7.59 -0.44 -4.67
CA SER A 7 -6.64 0.65 -4.45
C SER A 7 -5.25 0.12 -4.12
N ASP A 8 -4.23 0.94 -4.36
CA ASP A 8 -2.87 0.71 -3.91
C ASP A 8 -2.37 -0.68 -4.29
N THR A 9 -2.42 -1.00 -5.58
CA THR A 9 -2.02 -2.32 -6.08
C THR A 9 -0.52 -2.42 -6.31
N HIS A 10 0.18 -1.32 -6.49
CA HIS A 10 1.64 -1.21 -6.54
C HIS A 10 2.32 -2.30 -7.36
N ILE A 11 1.85 -2.54 -8.58
CA ILE A 11 2.47 -3.51 -9.49
C ILE A 11 3.96 -3.15 -9.62
N SER A 12 4.84 -4.09 -9.26
CA SER A 12 6.29 -3.95 -9.42
C SER A 12 6.98 -5.31 -9.43
N GLU A 13 8.18 -5.37 -9.99
CA GLU A 13 8.98 -6.59 -10.03
C GLU A 13 9.31 -7.10 -8.63
N THR A 14 9.71 -6.19 -7.73
CA THR A 14 10.12 -6.54 -6.38
C THR A 14 9.60 -5.52 -5.38
N THR A 15 9.45 -5.97 -4.14
CA THR A 15 9.43 -5.08 -2.97
C THR A 15 10.81 -5.09 -2.31
N SER A 16 11.04 -4.23 -1.34
CA SER A 16 12.27 -4.25 -0.53
C SER A 16 12.47 -5.55 0.27
N ILE A 17 11.47 -6.42 0.34
CA ILE A 17 11.45 -7.61 1.20
C ILE A 17 11.21 -8.88 0.37
N ILE A 18 10.37 -8.83 -0.65
CA ILE A 18 10.03 -9.98 -1.50
C ILE A 18 10.77 -9.82 -2.83
N THR A 19 11.85 -10.56 -2.99
CA THR A 19 12.78 -10.47 -4.14
C THR A 19 12.93 -11.78 -4.92
N GLY A 20 12.18 -12.84 -4.52
CA GLY A 20 12.28 -14.15 -5.14
C GLY A 20 11.67 -14.22 -6.54
N ASN A 21 12.08 -15.24 -7.31
CA ASN A 21 11.51 -15.54 -8.62
C ASN A 21 10.38 -16.58 -8.48
N GLY A 22 9.33 -16.41 -9.28
CA GLY A 22 8.29 -17.39 -9.53
C GLY A 22 8.60 -18.25 -10.76
N GLU A 23 7.57 -18.79 -11.41
CA GLU A 23 7.73 -19.63 -12.61
C GLU A 23 8.07 -18.80 -13.87
N LYS A 24 7.39 -17.69 -14.09
CA LYS A 24 7.54 -16.83 -15.27
C LYS A 24 8.09 -15.46 -14.92
N TYR A 25 7.69 -14.91 -13.79
CA TYR A 25 8.05 -13.60 -13.30
C TYR A 25 8.62 -13.67 -11.89
N THR A 26 8.88 -12.53 -11.29
CA THR A 26 9.14 -12.47 -9.84
C THR A 26 7.90 -12.85 -9.05
N LEU A 27 8.07 -13.31 -7.82
CA LEU A 27 6.96 -13.67 -6.92
C LEU A 27 5.95 -12.53 -6.78
N ASN A 28 6.44 -11.29 -6.76
CA ASN A 28 5.57 -10.12 -6.60
C ASN A 28 4.69 -9.88 -7.83
N LEU A 29 5.23 -9.99 -9.03
CA LEU A 29 4.44 -9.87 -10.26
C LEU A 29 3.45 -11.01 -10.44
N GLU A 30 3.85 -12.25 -10.12
CA GLU A 30 2.93 -13.39 -10.17
C GLU A 30 1.78 -13.26 -9.16
N GLN A 31 2.07 -12.75 -7.97
CA GLN A 31 1.04 -12.45 -6.98
C GLN A 31 0.08 -11.37 -7.51
N ALA A 32 0.60 -10.31 -8.12
CA ALA A 32 -0.22 -9.27 -8.73
C ALA A 32 -1.13 -9.85 -9.83
N ILE A 33 -0.58 -10.61 -10.80
CA ILE A 33 -1.36 -11.26 -11.87
C ILE A 33 -2.48 -12.15 -11.28
N LYS A 34 -2.16 -13.00 -10.31
CA LYS A 34 -3.15 -13.89 -9.64
C LYS A 34 -4.26 -13.07 -8.98
N SER A 35 -3.90 -11.98 -8.28
CA SER A 35 -4.87 -11.10 -7.62
C SER A 35 -5.77 -10.37 -8.61
N PHE A 36 -5.20 -9.81 -9.67
CA PHE A 36 -6.00 -9.13 -10.69
C PHE A 36 -6.96 -10.08 -11.42
N ASN A 37 -6.48 -11.28 -11.80
CA ASN A 37 -7.32 -12.31 -12.41
C ASN A 37 -8.46 -12.74 -11.47
N TYR A 38 -8.18 -12.86 -10.17
CA TYR A 38 -9.20 -13.13 -9.16
C TYR A 38 -10.26 -12.03 -9.13
N TYR A 39 -9.86 -10.75 -9.05
CA TYR A 39 -10.81 -9.64 -9.00
C TYR A 39 -11.59 -9.43 -10.30
N ASN A 40 -10.98 -9.69 -11.46
CA ASN A 40 -11.71 -9.71 -12.72
C ASN A 40 -12.85 -10.76 -12.69
N ASN A 41 -12.59 -11.93 -12.13
CA ASN A 41 -13.62 -12.97 -11.96
C ASN A 41 -14.64 -12.59 -10.88
N VAL A 42 -14.22 -11.99 -9.77
CA VAL A 42 -15.11 -11.49 -8.72
C VAL A 42 -16.09 -10.46 -9.30
N ALA A 43 -15.61 -9.50 -10.08
CA ALA A 43 -16.44 -8.47 -10.70
C ALA A 43 -17.58 -9.09 -11.53
N ILE A 44 -17.26 -10.09 -12.34
CA ILE A 44 -18.27 -10.80 -13.16
C ILE A 44 -19.24 -11.60 -12.27
N ASN A 45 -18.72 -12.42 -11.34
CA ASN A 45 -19.52 -13.29 -10.50
C ASN A 45 -20.45 -12.54 -9.53
N LYS A 46 -20.04 -11.35 -9.11
CA LYS A 46 -20.80 -10.45 -8.24
C LYS A 46 -21.68 -9.47 -9.03
N HIS A 47 -21.76 -9.62 -10.36
CA HIS A 47 -22.55 -8.77 -11.26
C HIS A 47 -22.20 -7.28 -11.14
N CYS A 48 -20.91 -6.98 -11.00
CA CYS A 48 -20.43 -5.60 -11.10
C CYS A 48 -20.55 -5.13 -12.56
N GLU A 49 -20.84 -3.86 -12.73
CA GLU A 49 -21.04 -3.23 -14.05
C GLU A 49 -19.84 -2.37 -14.46
N MET A 50 -18.92 -2.11 -13.52
CA MET A 50 -17.63 -1.46 -13.77
C MET A 50 -16.61 -1.78 -12.66
N MET A 51 -15.36 -1.41 -12.92
CA MET A 51 -14.27 -1.46 -11.95
C MET A 51 -13.62 -0.08 -11.81
N ILE A 52 -13.22 0.28 -10.59
CA ILE A 52 -12.50 1.53 -10.33
C ILE A 52 -11.23 1.20 -9.55
N PHE A 53 -10.11 1.78 -9.99
CA PHE A 53 -8.82 1.70 -9.33
C PHE A 53 -8.52 3.06 -8.72
N ALA A 54 -8.53 3.13 -7.39
CA ALA A 54 -8.44 4.38 -6.66
C ALA A 54 -6.99 4.84 -6.41
N GLY A 55 -6.14 4.76 -7.43
CA GLY A 55 -4.75 5.22 -7.45
C GLY A 55 -3.72 4.17 -7.09
N ASP A 56 -2.46 4.50 -7.35
CA ASP A 56 -1.25 3.71 -7.10
C ASP A 56 -1.36 2.28 -7.66
N VAL A 57 -1.69 2.18 -8.95
CA VAL A 57 -1.72 0.89 -9.68
C VAL A 57 -0.30 0.34 -9.85
N PHE A 58 0.65 1.22 -10.18
CA PHE A 58 2.07 0.90 -10.26
C PHE A 58 2.84 1.48 -9.08
N ASN A 59 3.92 0.82 -8.67
CA ASN A 59 4.74 1.26 -7.55
C ASN A 59 5.66 2.45 -7.86
N LYS A 60 5.82 2.80 -9.13
CA LYS A 60 6.74 3.86 -9.58
C LYS A 60 6.32 4.44 -10.93
N SER A 61 6.78 5.64 -11.20
CA SER A 61 6.52 6.35 -12.45
C SER A 61 7.34 5.87 -13.65
N ASN A 62 8.35 5.01 -13.44
CA ASN A 62 9.17 4.41 -14.50
C ASN A 62 9.11 2.89 -14.37
N ILE A 63 8.23 2.26 -15.15
CA ILE A 63 8.01 0.81 -15.16
C ILE A 63 8.94 0.11 -16.15
N SER A 64 9.37 -1.10 -15.80
CA SER A 64 10.26 -1.91 -16.62
C SER A 64 9.51 -2.68 -17.73
N ASP A 65 10.26 -3.20 -18.70
CA ASP A 65 9.71 -4.05 -19.76
C ASP A 65 9.05 -5.31 -19.21
N ILE A 66 9.57 -5.83 -18.09
CA ILE A 66 9.02 -7.02 -17.42
C ILE A 66 7.69 -6.65 -16.76
N GLU A 67 7.60 -5.51 -16.07
CA GLU A 67 6.36 -5.01 -15.47
C GLU A 67 5.27 -4.77 -16.53
N ILE A 68 5.64 -4.17 -17.68
CA ILE A 68 4.75 -3.99 -18.83
C ILE A 68 4.26 -5.34 -19.35
N THR A 69 5.17 -6.30 -19.53
CA THR A 69 4.84 -7.63 -20.06
C THR A 69 3.92 -8.39 -19.09
N ALA A 70 4.23 -8.37 -17.80
CA ALA A 70 3.41 -8.99 -16.76
C ALA A 70 1.99 -8.39 -16.70
N THR A 71 1.87 -7.08 -16.87
CA THR A 71 0.57 -6.40 -16.90
C THR A 71 -0.30 -6.84 -18.08
N ARG A 72 0.30 -7.21 -19.22
CA ARG A 72 -0.41 -7.76 -20.38
C ARG A 72 -0.89 -9.21 -20.18
N ASP A 73 -0.29 -9.94 -19.24
CA ASP A 73 -0.74 -11.29 -18.89
C ASP A 73 -1.95 -11.29 -17.93
N ILE A 74 -2.37 -10.13 -17.43
CA ILE A 74 -3.60 -9.99 -16.66
C ILE A 74 -4.79 -10.23 -17.61
N ILE A 75 -5.67 -11.16 -17.23
CA ILE A 75 -6.89 -11.47 -17.98
C ILE A 75 -7.97 -10.44 -17.63
N TRP A 76 -7.99 -9.33 -18.36
CA TRP A 76 -8.95 -8.25 -18.15
C TRP A 76 -10.33 -8.67 -18.68
N ASN A 77 -11.37 -8.44 -17.88
CA ASN A 77 -12.75 -8.54 -18.33
C ASN A 77 -13.13 -7.33 -19.22
N GLU A 78 -14.32 -7.37 -19.86
CA GLU A 78 -14.79 -6.32 -20.75
C GLU A 78 -15.53 -5.17 -20.04
N LEU A 79 -15.62 -5.17 -18.71
CA LEU A 79 -16.26 -4.10 -17.96
C LEU A 79 -15.52 -2.77 -18.15
N PRO A 80 -16.22 -1.62 -18.14
CA PRO A 80 -15.60 -0.32 -18.05
C PRO A 80 -14.69 -0.21 -16.83
N LYS A 81 -13.51 0.40 -16.99
CA LYS A 81 -12.52 0.60 -15.93
C LYS A 81 -12.12 2.05 -15.84
N TYR A 82 -12.06 2.57 -14.63
CA TYR A 82 -11.58 3.90 -14.31
C TYR A 82 -10.35 3.80 -13.43
N PHE A 83 -9.25 4.39 -13.85
CA PHE A 83 -7.99 4.38 -13.13
C PHE A 83 -7.66 5.79 -12.67
N LEU A 84 -7.74 6.06 -11.38
CA LEU A 84 -7.24 7.30 -10.81
C LEU A 84 -5.71 7.25 -10.80
N VAL A 85 -5.09 8.38 -11.09
CA VAL A 85 -3.64 8.52 -10.97
C VAL A 85 -3.29 8.86 -9.52
N GLY A 86 -2.47 8.02 -8.89
CA GLY A 86 -1.90 8.23 -7.57
C GLY A 86 -0.59 9.00 -7.61
N ASN A 87 0.08 9.10 -6.47
CA ASN A 87 1.35 9.80 -6.36
C ASN A 87 2.54 9.01 -6.92
N HIS A 88 2.47 7.68 -6.91
CA HIS A 88 3.55 6.81 -7.41
C HIS A 88 3.68 6.82 -8.94
N GLU A 89 2.61 7.11 -9.67
CA GLU A 89 2.59 7.03 -11.12
C GLU A 89 3.09 8.29 -11.84
N SER A 90 3.19 9.43 -11.15
CA SER A 90 3.58 10.69 -11.75
C SER A 90 5.08 10.98 -11.55
N SER A 91 5.81 11.21 -12.65
CA SER A 91 7.26 11.44 -12.62
C SER A 91 7.68 12.89 -12.40
N VAL A 92 6.77 13.86 -12.65
CA VAL A 92 7.12 15.30 -12.69
C VAL A 92 6.07 16.20 -12.04
N ASN A 93 5.44 15.74 -10.99
CA ASN A 93 4.35 16.47 -10.33
C ASN A 93 3.25 16.95 -11.32
N ASN A 94 3.06 16.22 -12.40
CA ASN A 94 2.06 16.48 -13.41
C ASN A 94 1.36 15.18 -13.78
N LEU A 95 0.19 14.96 -13.25
CA LEU A 95 -0.57 13.73 -13.43
C LEU A 95 -0.91 13.39 -14.88
N LYS A 96 -0.80 14.34 -15.81
CA LYS A 96 -0.98 14.07 -17.25
C LYS A 96 0.12 13.16 -17.81
N TYR A 97 1.30 13.13 -17.17
CA TYR A 97 2.42 12.25 -17.52
C TYR A 97 2.51 11.14 -16.47
N ASN A 98 1.82 10.06 -16.70
CA ASN A 98 1.71 8.95 -15.75
C ASN A 98 1.85 7.59 -16.45
N THR A 99 2.29 6.58 -15.70
CA THR A 99 2.51 5.21 -16.18
C THR A 99 1.21 4.45 -16.41
N VAL A 100 0.11 4.81 -15.73
CA VAL A 100 -1.19 4.14 -15.86
C VAL A 100 -1.73 4.22 -17.29
N LYS A 101 -1.27 5.19 -18.08
CA LYS A 101 -1.65 5.34 -19.50
C LYS A 101 -1.42 4.10 -20.37
N ILE A 102 -0.53 3.19 -19.97
CA ILE A 102 -0.36 1.92 -20.69
C ILE A 102 -1.62 1.04 -20.64
N LEU A 103 -2.52 1.27 -19.67
CA LEU A 103 -3.78 0.56 -19.49
C LEU A 103 -4.95 1.20 -20.26
N GLU A 104 -4.73 2.39 -20.86
CA GLU A 104 -5.78 3.10 -21.60
C GLU A 104 -6.18 2.31 -22.85
N ASN A 105 -7.48 2.07 -23.00
CA ASN A 105 -8.07 1.40 -24.15
C ASN A 105 -9.57 1.75 -24.25
N LYS A 106 -10.30 1.14 -25.20
CA LYS A 106 -11.74 1.39 -25.41
C LYS A 106 -12.64 1.17 -24.18
N ASN A 107 -12.20 0.35 -23.22
CA ASN A 107 -12.94 0.01 -22.00
C ASN A 107 -12.26 0.58 -20.74
N SER A 108 -11.22 1.40 -20.89
CA SER A 108 -10.44 1.89 -19.76
C SER A 108 -10.15 3.39 -19.91
N GLU A 109 -10.49 4.16 -18.90
CA GLU A 109 -10.29 5.60 -18.82
C GLU A 109 -9.32 5.97 -17.69
N ILE A 110 -8.41 6.90 -17.97
CA ILE A 110 -7.39 7.33 -17.01
C ILE A 110 -7.77 8.70 -16.46
N ILE A 111 -8.09 8.75 -15.18
CA ILE A 111 -8.48 9.95 -14.47
C ILE A 111 -7.23 10.64 -13.91
N SER A 112 -6.78 11.67 -14.57
CA SER A 112 -5.58 12.45 -14.23
C SER A 112 -5.86 13.94 -13.95
N THR A 113 -7.13 14.34 -13.99
CA THR A 113 -7.57 15.71 -13.78
C THR A 113 -8.60 15.75 -12.65
N GLN A 114 -8.50 16.76 -11.79
CA GLN A 114 -9.50 17.00 -10.75
C GLN A 114 -10.78 17.56 -11.34
N GLY A 115 -11.91 17.24 -10.72
CA GLY A 115 -13.23 17.72 -11.14
C GLY A 115 -13.94 16.82 -12.17
N GLU A 116 -13.32 15.73 -12.59
CA GLU A 116 -14.00 14.70 -13.39
C GLU A 116 -15.06 13.98 -12.56
N SER A 117 -16.18 13.66 -13.16
CA SER A 117 -17.26 12.93 -12.47
C SER A 117 -18.08 12.08 -13.43
N LEU A 118 -18.79 11.09 -12.88
CA LEU A 118 -19.66 10.17 -13.62
C LEU A 118 -21.04 10.13 -12.95
N MET A 119 -22.09 10.33 -13.76
CA MET A 119 -23.48 10.16 -13.33
C MET A 119 -23.94 8.72 -13.51
N ILE A 120 -24.47 8.12 -12.44
CA ILE A 120 -25.05 6.77 -12.44
C ILE A 120 -26.44 6.85 -11.83
N GLY A 121 -27.44 6.90 -12.68
CA GLY A 121 -28.81 7.18 -12.22
C GLY A 121 -28.87 8.56 -11.56
N SER A 122 -29.20 8.60 -10.26
CA SER A 122 -29.21 9.82 -9.44
C SER A 122 -28.00 9.94 -8.50
N THR A 123 -26.98 9.14 -8.70
CA THR A 123 -25.74 9.17 -7.92
C THR A 123 -24.62 9.73 -8.77
N GLN A 124 -23.93 10.76 -8.29
CA GLN A 124 -22.74 11.31 -8.94
C GLN A 124 -21.49 10.82 -8.22
N ILE A 125 -20.59 10.21 -8.97
CA ILE A 125 -19.25 9.81 -8.50
C ILE A 125 -18.26 10.87 -8.96
N HIS A 126 -17.63 11.55 -8.02
CA HIS A 126 -16.55 12.50 -8.26
C HIS A 126 -15.20 11.78 -8.14
N PHE A 127 -14.32 12.01 -9.09
CA PHE A 127 -12.97 11.45 -9.08
C PHE A 127 -11.96 12.52 -8.63
N LEU A 128 -11.16 12.16 -7.62
CA LEU A 128 -10.18 13.04 -7.04
C LEU A 128 -8.80 12.37 -7.04
N PRO A 129 -8.09 12.35 -8.20
CA PRO A 129 -6.73 11.82 -8.27
C PRO A 129 -5.80 12.62 -7.34
N TYR A 130 -4.57 12.15 -7.19
CA TYR A 130 -3.62 12.76 -6.26
C TYR A 130 -3.45 14.27 -6.48
N ILE A 131 -3.36 15.04 -5.40
CA ILE A 131 -3.18 16.48 -5.42
C ILE A 131 -1.92 16.80 -4.60
N LEU A 132 -0.97 17.49 -5.22
CA LEU A 132 0.21 17.98 -4.52
C LEU A 132 -0.18 18.91 -3.38
N HIS A 133 0.51 18.81 -2.25
CA HIS A 133 0.25 19.66 -1.09
C HIS A 133 0.27 21.15 -1.42
N SER A 134 1.20 21.60 -2.31
CA SER A 134 1.29 22.98 -2.78
C SER A 134 0.06 23.47 -3.53
N ASP A 135 -0.68 22.57 -4.18
CA ASP A 135 -1.78 22.87 -5.09
C ASP A 135 -3.16 22.62 -4.47
N LYS A 136 -3.16 22.13 -3.22
CA LYS A 136 -4.36 21.78 -2.51
C LYS A 136 -5.24 23.01 -2.22
N LYS A 137 -6.52 22.87 -2.53
CA LYS A 137 -7.59 23.83 -2.24
C LYS A 137 -8.65 23.16 -1.37
N PRO A 138 -9.60 23.91 -0.78
CA PRO A 138 -10.76 23.33 -0.11
C PRO A 138 -11.48 22.30 -1.00
N LEU A 139 -11.95 21.18 -0.40
CA LEU A 139 -12.51 20.03 -1.12
C LEU A 139 -13.64 20.43 -2.07
N GLU A 140 -14.52 21.35 -1.66
CA GLU A 140 -15.63 21.83 -2.48
C GLU A 140 -15.21 22.46 -3.81
N THR A 141 -13.98 22.96 -3.94
CA THR A 141 -13.51 23.58 -5.20
C THR A 141 -13.25 22.54 -6.31
N TYR A 142 -13.16 21.29 -5.97
CA TYR A 142 -12.95 20.18 -6.91
C TYR A 142 -14.25 19.48 -7.31
N LEU A 143 -15.38 19.85 -6.69
CA LEU A 143 -16.66 19.16 -6.86
C LEU A 143 -17.61 20.00 -7.72
N ILE A 144 -17.79 19.59 -8.96
CA ILE A 144 -18.82 20.15 -9.84
C ILE A 144 -20.08 19.30 -9.64
N LYS A 145 -20.99 19.75 -8.77
CA LYS A 145 -22.20 19.01 -8.43
C LYS A 145 -23.27 19.23 -9.49
N ASP A 146 -23.82 18.13 -10.00
CA ASP A 146 -24.96 18.10 -10.90
C ASP A 146 -26.26 18.31 -10.09
N GLU A 147 -27.17 19.12 -10.59
CA GLU A 147 -28.45 19.47 -9.95
C GLU A 147 -29.41 18.26 -9.86
N ASP A 148 -29.26 17.29 -10.76
CA ASP A 148 -30.05 16.06 -10.78
C ASP A 148 -29.51 14.98 -9.84
N ALA A 149 -28.30 15.15 -9.31
CA ALA A 149 -27.70 14.20 -8.39
C ALA A 149 -28.32 14.32 -6.99
N LYS A 150 -28.80 13.17 -6.48
CA LYS A 150 -29.32 13.04 -5.09
C LYS A 150 -28.27 12.53 -4.11
N LYS A 151 -27.21 11.91 -4.62
CA LYS A 151 -26.10 11.36 -3.82
C LYS A 151 -24.78 11.72 -4.47
N HIS A 152 -23.80 12.02 -3.63
CA HIS A 152 -22.45 12.36 -4.03
C HIS A 152 -21.45 11.38 -3.38
N ILE A 153 -20.77 10.62 -4.21
CA ILE A 153 -19.67 9.74 -3.81
C ILE A 153 -18.38 10.38 -4.29
N ILE A 154 -17.35 10.41 -3.44
CA ILE A 154 -16.01 10.83 -3.85
C ILE A 154 -15.09 9.62 -3.80
N ILE A 155 -14.40 9.34 -4.90
CA ILE A 155 -13.30 8.36 -4.96
C ILE A 155 -12.00 9.14 -5.09
N SER A 156 -11.11 8.97 -4.13
CA SER A 156 -9.94 9.82 -3.91
C SER A 156 -8.66 9.01 -3.75
N HIS A 157 -7.53 9.64 -4.04
CA HIS A 157 -6.21 9.14 -3.70
C HIS A 157 -5.38 10.27 -3.07
N ASN A 158 -5.72 10.65 -1.84
CA ASN A 158 -5.13 11.84 -1.19
C ASN A 158 -4.87 11.62 0.30
N ASP A 159 -4.00 12.45 0.88
CA ASP A 159 -3.81 12.51 2.31
C ASP A 159 -5.07 13.00 3.03
N ILE A 160 -5.29 12.47 4.23
CA ILE A 160 -6.35 12.90 5.14
C ILE A 160 -5.71 13.48 6.40
N ALA A 161 -5.99 14.75 6.67
CA ALA A 161 -5.44 15.46 7.81
C ALA A 161 -5.93 14.87 9.15
N GLY A 162 -5.01 14.77 10.10
CA GLY A 162 -5.29 14.25 11.45
C GLY A 162 -5.30 12.73 11.57
N ILE A 163 -5.13 11.98 10.46
CA ILE A 163 -5.06 10.52 10.49
C ILE A 163 -3.65 10.06 10.84
N GLN A 164 -3.58 9.04 11.69
CA GLN A 164 -2.32 8.43 12.10
C GLN A 164 -1.87 7.36 11.10
N TYR A 165 -0.64 7.52 10.61
CA TYR A 165 0.05 6.57 9.75
C TYR A 165 1.23 5.96 10.52
N GLY A 166 1.03 4.80 11.12
CA GLY A 166 2.07 4.22 11.98
C GLY A 166 2.41 5.15 13.16
N GLY A 167 3.65 5.70 13.17
CA GLY A 167 4.11 6.67 14.19
C GLY A 167 3.90 8.14 13.82
N PHE A 168 3.34 8.44 12.67
CA PHE A 168 3.19 9.79 12.13
C PHE A 168 1.70 10.18 12.02
N ILE A 169 1.38 11.43 12.31
CA ILE A 169 0.03 12.00 12.09
C ILE A 169 0.14 12.95 10.91
N SER A 170 -0.64 12.71 9.86
CA SER A 170 -0.67 13.61 8.71
C SER A 170 -1.18 15.00 9.14
N LYS A 171 -0.42 16.04 8.83
CA LYS A 171 -0.82 17.44 9.01
C LYS A 171 -1.50 18.01 7.77
N ASP A 172 -1.27 17.35 6.64
CA ASP A 172 -1.74 17.74 5.33
C ASP A 172 -2.89 16.82 4.90
N GLY A 173 -3.59 17.19 3.85
CA GLY A 173 -4.71 16.41 3.35
C GLY A 173 -6.06 17.10 3.56
N PHE A 174 -7.14 16.44 3.19
CA PHE A 174 -8.50 16.92 3.48
C PHE A 174 -8.88 16.58 4.91
N THR A 175 -9.60 17.47 5.58
CA THR A 175 -10.12 17.19 6.92
C THR A 175 -11.38 16.33 6.85
N LEU A 176 -11.65 15.55 7.90
CA LEU A 176 -12.89 14.76 7.97
C LEU A 176 -14.13 15.67 7.95
N ASP A 177 -14.06 16.87 8.51
CA ASP A 177 -15.15 17.85 8.49
C ASP A 177 -15.47 18.34 7.07
N GLU A 178 -14.42 18.60 6.23
CA GLU A 178 -14.61 18.91 4.82
C GLU A 178 -15.27 17.76 4.07
N ILE A 179 -14.82 16.54 4.33
CA ILE A 179 -15.33 15.32 3.70
C ILE A 179 -16.80 15.11 4.07
N ASP A 180 -17.11 15.06 5.37
CA ASP A 180 -18.46 14.78 5.87
C ASP A 180 -19.50 15.83 5.43
N LYS A 181 -19.06 17.08 5.18
CA LYS A 181 -19.89 18.15 4.67
C LYS A 181 -20.20 18.03 3.18
N ASN A 182 -19.27 17.50 2.39
CA ASN A 182 -19.30 17.63 0.94
C ASN A 182 -19.83 16.41 0.18
N CYS A 183 -19.91 15.22 0.81
CA CYS A 183 -20.39 14.00 0.16
C CYS A 183 -21.24 13.14 1.10
N ASP A 184 -21.85 12.11 0.52
CA ASP A 184 -22.57 11.05 1.24
C ASP A 184 -21.66 9.86 1.55
N LEU A 185 -20.65 9.63 0.69
CA LEU A 185 -19.64 8.59 0.88
C LEU A 185 -18.30 9.04 0.27
N PHE A 186 -17.23 8.90 1.04
CA PHE A 186 -15.85 9.18 0.63
C PHE A 186 -15.03 7.90 0.70
N LEU A 187 -14.48 7.47 -0.43
CA LEU A 187 -13.66 6.27 -0.58
C LEU A 187 -12.24 6.69 -0.96
N ASN A 188 -11.28 6.51 -0.05
CA ASN A 188 -9.93 6.96 -0.23
C ASN A 188 -8.95 5.80 -0.39
N GLY A 189 -8.08 5.89 -1.39
CA GLY A 189 -6.85 5.10 -1.49
C GLY A 189 -5.71 5.74 -0.69
N HIS A 190 -4.45 5.50 -1.11
CA HIS A 190 -3.22 6.08 -0.58
C HIS A 190 -2.74 5.49 0.76
N LEU A 191 -3.63 5.08 1.65
CA LEU A 191 -3.30 4.47 2.93
C LEU A 191 -3.48 2.96 2.87
N HIS A 192 -2.41 2.21 3.09
CA HIS A 192 -2.43 0.76 2.90
C HIS A 192 -3.24 0.00 3.97
N ASN A 193 -3.36 0.55 5.18
CA ASN A 193 -4.20 -0.04 6.23
C ASN A 193 -5.61 0.51 6.12
N GLY A 194 -6.56 -0.32 5.67
CA GLY A 194 -7.95 0.05 5.43
C GLY A 194 -8.77 0.23 6.71
N GLY A 195 -9.80 1.06 6.65
CA GLY A 195 -10.74 1.23 7.75
C GLY A 195 -11.57 2.51 7.68
N TRP A 196 -12.67 2.52 8.41
CA TRP A 196 -13.51 3.71 8.53
C TRP A 196 -12.82 4.82 9.32
N LEU A 197 -12.76 6.00 8.74
CA LEU A 197 -12.19 7.22 9.33
C LEU A 197 -13.27 8.10 9.97
N SER A 198 -14.47 8.10 9.38
CA SER A 198 -15.68 8.73 9.90
C SER A 198 -16.91 7.90 9.51
N LYS A 199 -18.12 8.43 9.74
CA LYS A 199 -19.36 7.77 9.28
C LYS A 199 -19.51 7.72 7.76
N LYS A 200 -18.83 8.62 7.05
CA LYS A 200 -18.91 8.75 5.59
C LYS A 200 -17.59 8.46 4.88
N ALA A 201 -16.47 8.49 5.58
CA ALA A 201 -15.15 8.30 5.00
C ALA A 201 -14.59 6.91 5.32
N LEU A 202 -14.35 6.12 4.28
CA LEU A 202 -13.65 4.86 4.32
C LEU A 202 -12.30 5.00 3.63
N ASN A 203 -11.22 4.66 4.33
CA ASN A 203 -9.97 4.36 3.69
C ASN A 203 -10.01 2.92 3.16
N LEU A 204 -9.86 2.76 1.85
CA LEU A 204 -10.03 1.46 1.17
C LEU A 204 -8.99 0.44 1.60
N GLY A 205 -7.75 0.90 1.88
CA GLY A 205 -6.59 0.04 2.09
C GLY A 205 -6.06 -0.54 0.79
N SER A 206 -4.90 -1.20 0.87
CA SER A 206 -4.30 -1.85 -0.28
C SER A 206 -4.85 -3.27 -0.50
N TYR A 207 -4.70 -3.78 -1.71
CA TYR A 207 -5.10 -5.15 -2.04
C TYR A 207 -4.15 -6.22 -1.47
N SER A 208 -2.96 -5.83 -1.00
CA SER A 208 -1.92 -6.69 -0.43
C SER A 208 -1.05 -5.90 0.54
N CYS A 209 -0.31 -6.57 1.43
CA CYS A 209 0.78 -5.94 2.17
C CYS A 209 2.01 -5.76 1.29
N PHE A 210 2.78 -4.70 1.52
CA PHE A 210 4.02 -4.43 0.78
C PHE A 210 5.25 -4.32 1.67
N ASN A 211 5.07 -4.03 2.96
CA ASN A 211 6.15 -3.89 3.93
C ASN A 211 5.65 -4.06 5.37
N PHE A 212 6.56 -3.99 6.33
CA PHE A 212 6.24 -4.14 7.76
C PHE A 212 5.59 -2.92 8.43
N THR A 213 5.24 -1.85 7.71
CA THR A 213 4.34 -0.81 8.22
C THR A 213 2.87 -1.20 8.05
N ASN A 214 2.58 -2.14 7.14
CA ASN A 214 1.31 -2.83 7.07
C ASN A 214 1.19 -3.80 8.25
N ASP A 215 -0.03 -4.01 8.73
CA ASP A 215 -0.28 -4.83 9.91
C ASP A 215 -1.37 -5.88 9.64
N ALA A 216 -0.94 -7.06 9.24
CA ALA A 216 -1.85 -8.16 8.91
C ALA A 216 -2.53 -8.80 10.13
N PHE A 217 -2.17 -8.43 11.38
CA PHE A 217 -2.94 -8.84 12.55
C PHE A 217 -4.22 -8.04 12.73
N ASN A 218 -4.21 -6.76 12.35
CA ASN A 218 -5.30 -5.83 12.62
C ASN A 218 -6.07 -5.41 11.36
N TYR A 219 -5.49 -5.61 10.16
CA TYR A 219 -6.10 -5.20 8.90
C TYR A 219 -6.22 -6.36 7.92
N ASN A 220 -7.27 -6.32 7.11
CA ASN A 220 -7.44 -7.22 5.97
C ASN A 220 -7.12 -6.48 4.68
N TYR A 221 -6.58 -7.22 3.71
CA TYR A 221 -6.16 -6.68 2.42
C TYR A 221 -7.05 -7.22 1.31
N GLY A 222 -7.52 -6.32 0.45
CA GLY A 222 -8.51 -6.71 -0.55
C GLY A 222 -9.11 -5.54 -1.31
N GLY A 223 -10.31 -5.76 -1.86
CA GLY A 223 -11.11 -4.79 -2.58
C GLY A 223 -12.50 -4.66 -2.01
N TRP A 224 -13.28 -3.74 -2.56
CA TRP A 224 -14.61 -3.42 -2.10
C TRP A 224 -15.61 -3.48 -3.24
N ILE A 225 -16.82 -3.95 -2.99
CA ILE A 225 -17.94 -3.81 -3.91
C ILE A 225 -18.89 -2.77 -3.32
N LEU A 226 -19.12 -1.70 -4.08
CA LEU A 226 -20.05 -0.64 -3.76
C LEU A 226 -21.36 -0.84 -4.50
N ASP A 227 -22.48 -0.75 -3.80
CA ASP A 227 -23.77 -0.52 -4.42
C ASP A 227 -24.10 0.99 -4.41
N THR A 228 -24.21 1.60 -5.60
CA THR A 228 -24.42 3.06 -5.72
C THR A 228 -25.81 3.51 -5.29
N ASP A 229 -26.78 2.60 -5.27
CA ASP A 229 -28.16 2.94 -4.91
C ASP A 229 -28.34 2.95 -3.38
N THR A 230 -27.69 2.03 -2.68
CA THR A 230 -27.80 1.93 -1.20
C THR A 230 -26.63 2.55 -0.47
N LEU A 231 -25.48 2.74 -1.12
CA LEU A 231 -24.15 3.07 -0.58
C LEU A 231 -23.57 1.97 0.32
N GLU A 232 -24.09 0.76 0.23
CA GLU A 232 -23.56 -0.39 0.95
C GLU A 232 -22.24 -0.86 0.34
N LEU A 233 -21.33 -1.29 1.21
CA LEU A 233 -20.00 -1.76 0.85
C LEU A 233 -19.80 -3.20 1.33
N GLU A 234 -19.37 -4.07 0.42
CA GLU A 234 -18.97 -5.46 0.69
C GLU A 234 -17.45 -5.58 0.53
N PHE A 235 -16.73 -5.96 1.59
CA PHE A 235 -15.30 -6.22 1.51
C PHE A 235 -15.04 -7.60 0.90
N ILE A 236 -14.12 -7.66 -0.04
CA ILE A 236 -13.67 -8.89 -0.72
C ILE A 236 -12.20 -9.10 -0.44
N GLU A 237 -11.88 -10.05 0.43
CA GLU A 237 -10.50 -10.37 0.79
C GLU A 237 -9.72 -10.90 -0.42
N ASN A 238 -8.44 -10.53 -0.55
CA ASN A 238 -7.54 -11.06 -1.55
C ASN A 238 -6.88 -12.35 -1.05
N PRO A 239 -7.21 -13.54 -1.59
CA PRO A 239 -6.62 -14.79 -1.12
C PRO A 239 -5.13 -14.93 -1.48
N PHE A 240 -4.61 -14.09 -2.36
CA PHE A 240 -3.21 -14.05 -2.79
C PHE A 240 -2.41 -12.96 -2.12
N ALA A 241 -3.02 -12.13 -1.24
CA ALA A 241 -2.33 -11.04 -0.57
C ALA A 241 -1.14 -11.55 0.25
N TRP A 242 -0.03 -10.83 0.16
CA TRP A 242 1.04 -10.96 1.15
C TRP A 242 0.53 -10.53 2.52
N GLN A 243 0.99 -11.21 3.58
CA GLN A 243 0.56 -10.95 4.96
C GLN A 243 1.78 -10.67 5.82
N PHE A 244 2.05 -9.41 6.15
CA PHE A 244 3.24 -9.02 6.91
C PHE A 244 2.93 -8.96 8.40
N TYR A 245 3.73 -9.69 9.20
CA TYR A 245 3.57 -9.78 10.64
C TYR A 245 4.86 -9.42 11.36
N LYS A 246 4.77 -8.49 12.33
CA LYS A 246 5.82 -8.27 13.32
C LYS A 246 5.48 -9.04 14.58
N ILE A 247 6.38 -9.89 15.01
CA ILE A 247 6.18 -10.82 16.15
C ILE A 247 7.34 -10.60 17.14
N GLU A 248 7.02 -10.43 18.40
CA GLU A 248 8.00 -10.46 19.49
C GLU A 248 7.61 -11.58 20.45
N VAL A 249 8.53 -12.52 20.71
CA VAL A 249 8.28 -13.70 21.55
C VAL A 249 9.43 -13.95 22.52
N LYS A 250 9.08 -14.41 23.71
CA LYS A 250 10.02 -14.78 24.76
C LYS A 250 10.17 -16.29 24.90
N SER A 251 9.27 -17.07 24.30
CA SER A 251 9.30 -18.53 24.35
C SER A 251 8.74 -19.16 23.08
N ILE A 252 9.04 -20.45 22.85
CA ILE A 252 8.47 -21.25 21.76
C ILE A 252 6.97 -21.42 21.91
N GLU A 253 6.46 -21.48 23.13
CA GLU A 253 5.03 -21.58 23.39
C GLU A 253 4.29 -20.31 22.89
N GLU A 254 4.83 -19.12 23.18
CA GLU A 254 4.30 -17.86 22.66
C GLU A 254 4.35 -17.82 21.13
N LEU A 255 5.44 -18.25 20.51
CA LEU A 255 5.55 -18.35 19.07
C LEU A 255 4.44 -19.22 18.49
N ASN A 256 4.26 -20.44 18.99
CA ASN A 256 3.24 -21.35 18.51
C ASN A 256 1.85 -20.78 18.64
N LYS A 257 1.54 -20.06 19.73
CA LYS A 257 0.27 -19.38 19.93
C LYS A 257 0.03 -18.27 18.89
N VAL A 258 1.07 -17.51 18.55
CA VAL A 258 0.95 -16.46 17.53
C VAL A 258 0.79 -17.05 16.14
N LEU A 259 1.54 -18.13 15.83
CA LEU A 259 1.45 -18.81 14.54
C LEU A 259 0.05 -19.38 14.24
N THR A 260 -0.79 -19.65 15.26
CA THR A 260 -2.20 -20.05 15.00
C THR A 260 -3.02 -18.96 14.32
N LYS A 261 -2.59 -17.70 14.36
CA LYS A 261 -3.33 -16.55 13.84
C LYS A 261 -2.85 -16.05 12.48
N ILE A 262 -1.71 -16.56 11.99
CA ILE A 262 -1.21 -16.13 10.68
C ILE A 262 -1.98 -16.77 9.56
N LYS A 263 -2.16 -16.02 8.47
CA LYS A 263 -2.76 -16.48 7.21
C LYS A 263 -1.68 -17.04 6.29
N ASN A 264 -2.11 -17.59 5.15
CA ASN A 264 -1.20 -17.99 4.07
C ASN A 264 -0.45 -16.77 3.48
N ASN A 265 0.63 -17.01 2.77
CA ASN A 265 1.51 -15.99 2.19
C ASN A 265 2.11 -15.05 3.26
N ALA A 266 2.42 -15.59 4.43
CA ALA A 266 2.95 -14.84 5.56
C ALA A 266 4.41 -14.42 5.32
N VAL A 267 4.72 -13.18 5.67
CA VAL A 267 6.07 -12.61 5.71
C VAL A 267 6.33 -12.17 7.14
N LEU A 268 7.30 -12.81 7.82
CA LEU A 268 7.47 -12.65 9.24
C LEU A 268 8.74 -11.87 9.59
N SER A 269 8.62 -10.96 10.55
CA SER A 269 9.75 -10.39 11.28
C SER A 269 9.61 -10.79 12.76
N VAL A 270 10.40 -11.77 13.19
CA VAL A 270 10.32 -12.33 14.54
C VAL A 270 11.49 -11.83 15.36
N LYS A 271 11.19 -11.18 16.48
CA LYS A 271 12.17 -10.75 17.49
C LYS A 271 12.13 -11.71 18.67
N CYS A 272 13.26 -12.30 19.03
CA CYS A 272 13.38 -13.24 20.14
C CYS A 272 14.77 -13.19 20.78
N SER A 273 14.95 -13.86 21.94
CA SER A 273 16.28 -14.03 22.56
C SER A 273 17.17 -14.97 21.75
N ASP A 274 18.49 -14.85 21.91
CA ASP A 274 19.47 -15.75 21.28
C ASP A 274 19.26 -17.20 21.66
N VAL A 275 18.82 -17.46 22.87
CA VAL A 275 18.60 -18.81 23.40
C VAL A 275 17.63 -19.64 22.55
N ILE A 276 16.54 -19.02 22.06
CA ILE A 276 15.51 -19.71 21.29
C ILE A 276 15.61 -19.47 19.79
N ASN A 277 16.55 -18.66 19.32
CA ASN A 277 16.65 -18.24 17.92
C ASN A 277 16.72 -19.43 16.95
N LYS A 278 17.51 -20.45 17.26
CA LYS A 278 17.64 -21.64 16.42
C LYS A 278 16.31 -22.39 16.30
N ASP A 279 15.64 -22.62 17.41
CA ASP A 279 14.37 -23.35 17.46
C ASP A 279 13.27 -22.55 16.74
N VAL A 280 13.25 -21.21 16.88
CA VAL A 280 12.38 -20.32 16.13
C VAL A 280 12.59 -20.50 14.62
N LYS A 281 13.83 -20.45 14.12
CA LYS A 281 14.13 -20.67 12.70
C LYS A 281 13.70 -22.05 12.22
N ASP A 282 13.93 -23.08 13.02
CA ASP A 282 13.55 -24.46 12.69
C ASP A 282 12.03 -24.64 12.59
N ILE A 283 11.24 -23.94 13.42
CA ILE A 283 9.78 -23.96 13.37
C ILE A 283 9.29 -23.21 12.14
N LEU A 284 9.78 -21.97 11.93
CA LEU A 284 9.33 -21.12 10.82
C LEU A 284 9.62 -21.73 9.46
N SER A 285 10.76 -22.39 9.29
CA SER A 285 11.16 -23.04 8.04
C SER A 285 10.27 -24.22 7.62
N LYS A 286 9.48 -24.77 8.53
CA LYS A 286 8.60 -25.93 8.28
C LYS A 286 7.14 -25.53 8.06
N ASP A 287 6.77 -24.28 8.33
CA ASP A 287 5.38 -23.82 8.16
C ASP A 287 5.14 -23.37 6.71
N TYR A 288 4.39 -24.15 5.94
CA TYR A 288 4.10 -23.90 4.52
C TYR A 288 3.32 -22.60 4.24
N ARG A 289 2.74 -21.99 5.27
CA ARG A 289 2.04 -20.69 5.14
C ARG A 289 3.02 -19.52 5.05
N ILE A 290 4.27 -19.73 5.48
CA ILE A 290 5.31 -18.70 5.56
C ILE A 290 6.07 -18.66 4.25
N LEU A 291 5.95 -17.54 3.53
CA LEU A 291 6.68 -17.29 2.30
C LEU A 291 8.16 -16.99 2.58
N THR A 292 8.40 -16.10 3.54
CA THR A 292 9.75 -15.73 3.99
C THR A 292 9.71 -15.19 5.42
N TYR A 293 10.87 -15.23 6.09
CA TYR A 293 10.99 -14.70 7.44
C TYR A 293 12.40 -14.17 7.72
N ARG A 294 12.47 -13.26 8.69
CA ARG A 294 13.72 -12.86 9.35
C ARG A 294 13.57 -13.02 10.85
N VAL A 295 14.64 -13.46 11.51
CA VAL A 295 14.69 -13.55 12.97
C VAL A 295 15.74 -12.56 13.49
N ILE A 296 15.31 -11.69 14.38
CA ILE A 296 16.13 -10.64 15.02
C ILE A 296 16.42 -11.10 16.44
N SER A 297 17.68 -11.37 16.74
CA SER A 297 18.12 -11.71 18.09
C SER A 297 18.22 -10.46 18.95
N VAL A 298 17.71 -10.55 20.18
CA VAL A 298 17.93 -9.54 21.21
C VAL A 298 18.87 -10.15 22.24
N HIS A 299 20.06 -9.58 22.34
CA HIS A 299 20.96 -9.93 23.42
C HIS A 299 20.32 -9.48 24.73
N ASP A 300 20.07 -10.42 25.63
CA ASP A 300 19.65 -10.08 26.99
C ASP A 300 20.84 -9.40 27.69
N ALA A 301 20.75 -8.10 27.81
CA ALA A 301 21.72 -7.27 28.50
C ALA A 301 21.81 -7.59 30.03
N SER A 302 21.04 -8.56 30.52
CA SER A 302 21.04 -8.97 31.93
C SER A 302 22.34 -9.61 32.41
N GLY A 303 23.31 -9.88 31.50
CA GLY A 303 24.65 -10.35 31.82
C GLY A 303 25.78 -9.41 31.40
N ALA A 304 25.48 -8.31 30.73
CA ALA A 304 26.48 -7.37 30.28
C ALA A 304 27.08 -6.58 31.49
N THR A 305 28.38 -6.64 31.66
CA THR A 305 29.07 -5.81 32.64
C THR A 305 29.09 -4.34 32.17
N LYS A 306 29.36 -3.40 33.09
CA LYS A 306 29.52 -1.98 32.73
C LYS A 306 30.63 -1.76 31.68
N ASP A 307 31.56 -2.66 31.55
CA ASP A 307 32.64 -2.61 30.57
C ASP A 307 32.18 -3.06 29.19
N ASP A 308 31.30 -4.09 29.09
CA ASP A 308 30.68 -4.51 27.84
C ASP A 308 29.76 -3.43 27.24
N ILE A 309 29.05 -2.65 28.10
CA ILE A 309 28.24 -1.51 27.68
C ILE A 309 29.12 -0.36 27.17
N LYS A 310 30.31 -0.14 27.75
CA LYS A 310 31.28 0.84 27.26
C LYS A 310 31.88 0.46 25.92
N GLU A 311 32.14 -0.82 25.69
CA GLU A 311 32.65 -1.35 24.41
C GLU A 311 31.59 -1.18 23.31
N LEU A 312 30.29 -1.47 23.57
CA LEU A 312 29.17 -1.22 22.67
C LEU A 312 28.90 0.27 22.39
N GLN A 313 29.19 1.14 23.35
CA GLN A 313 29.08 2.59 23.17
C GLN A 313 30.29 3.18 22.42
N SER A 314 31.41 2.47 22.34
CA SER A 314 32.60 2.90 21.60
C SER A 314 32.57 2.52 20.11
N VAL A 315 31.69 1.62 19.70
CA VAL A 315 31.47 1.30 18.27
C VAL A 315 30.49 2.33 17.71
N ASN A 316 31.02 3.28 17.00
CA ASN A 316 30.25 4.37 16.40
C ASN A 316 29.51 3.85 15.16
N HIS A 317 28.41 3.10 15.36
CA HIS A 317 27.59 2.56 14.27
C HIS A 317 27.12 3.62 13.27
N ILE A 318 27.10 4.89 13.68
CA ILE A 318 26.77 6.02 12.77
C ILE A 318 27.93 6.24 11.80
N GLU A 319 29.18 6.19 12.26
CA GLU A 319 30.34 6.33 11.37
C GLU A 319 30.49 5.15 10.42
N GLU A 320 30.29 3.91 10.87
CA GLU A 320 30.30 2.71 10.00
C GLU A 320 29.16 2.75 8.98
N PHE A 321 27.95 3.16 9.40
CA PHE A 321 26.81 3.31 8.49
C PHE A 321 27.08 4.42 7.46
N MET A 322 27.66 5.55 7.88
CA MET A 322 28.00 6.66 7.00
C MET A 322 29.13 6.28 6.04
N GLN A 323 30.13 5.54 6.50
CA GLN A 323 31.21 5.06 5.63
C GLN A 323 30.69 4.08 4.57
N CYS A 324 29.75 3.19 4.94
CA CYS A 324 29.08 2.30 4.01
C CYS A 324 28.21 3.05 2.99
N CYS A 325 27.58 4.17 3.41
CA CYS A 325 26.82 5.03 2.50
C CYS A 325 27.74 5.77 1.51
N VAL A 326 28.84 6.31 1.96
CA VAL A 326 29.82 7.04 1.14
C VAL A 326 30.51 6.10 0.15
N GLU A 327 30.88 4.89 0.54
CA GLU A 327 31.53 3.89 -0.33
C GLU A 327 30.61 3.35 -1.43
N ASN A 328 29.28 3.49 -1.29
CA ASN A 328 28.28 3.01 -2.27
C ASN A 328 27.64 4.13 -3.12
N ILE A 329 28.01 5.39 -2.90
CA ILE A 329 27.53 6.52 -3.69
C ILE A 329 28.69 7.04 -4.55
N ASP A 330 28.48 7.09 -5.86
CA ASP A 330 29.43 7.73 -6.80
C ASP A 330 29.34 9.26 -6.65
N ASP A 331 30.09 9.81 -5.70
CA ASP A 331 30.21 11.26 -5.43
C ASP A 331 31.60 11.78 -5.83
N PRO A 332 31.82 12.07 -7.11
CA PRO A 332 33.14 12.46 -7.64
C PRO A 332 33.68 13.79 -7.08
N ASN A 333 32.87 14.55 -6.35
CA ASN A 333 33.24 15.84 -5.82
C ASN A 333 33.29 15.91 -4.27
N ASN A 334 33.06 14.80 -3.59
CA ASN A 334 33.03 14.66 -2.11
C ASN A 334 32.10 15.69 -1.41
N VAL A 335 31.03 16.11 -2.08
CA VAL A 335 30.10 17.13 -1.55
C VAL A 335 29.21 16.49 -0.49
N LEU A 336 28.72 15.27 -0.71
CA LEU A 336 27.89 14.51 0.22
C LEU A 336 28.63 14.16 1.51
N GLU A 337 29.92 13.81 1.43
CA GLU A 337 30.73 13.51 2.61
C GLU A 337 30.87 14.74 3.53
N SER A 338 31.07 15.94 2.94
CA SER A 338 31.20 17.16 3.69
C SER A 338 29.89 17.62 4.34
N GLU A 339 28.75 17.46 3.68
CA GLU A 339 27.41 17.80 4.21
C GLU A 339 26.97 16.83 5.32
N LEU A 340 27.23 15.52 5.17
CA LEU A 340 26.93 14.52 6.19
C LEU A 340 27.76 14.69 7.46
N LEU A 341 29.02 15.08 7.35
CA LEU A 341 29.89 15.36 8.51
C LEU A 341 29.51 16.65 9.25
N GLU A 342 28.83 17.62 8.62
CA GLU A 342 28.29 18.82 9.29
C GLU A 342 27.03 18.54 10.10
N VAL A 343 26.20 17.59 9.66
CA VAL A 343 24.94 17.23 10.35
C VAL A 343 25.20 16.38 11.63
N CYS A 344 26.38 15.76 11.72
CA CYS A 344 26.75 14.89 12.86
C CYS A 344 27.62 15.58 13.92
N LYS A 345 27.92 16.90 13.78
CA LYS A 345 28.56 17.73 14.80
C LYS A 345 27.51 18.49 15.61
#